data_8df05ba20d6eefd594147270174504da
#
_entry.id   8df05ba20d6eefd594147270174504da
#
_cell.length_a   1.000
_cell.length_b   1.000
_cell.length_c   1.000
_cell.angle_alpha   90.00
_cell.angle_beta   90.00
_cell.angle_gamma   90.00
#
_symmetry.space_group_name_H-M   'P 1'
#
loop_
_entity.id
_entity.type
_entity.pdbx_description
1 polymer ?
#
loop_
_entity_poly.entity_id
_entity_poly.type
_entity_poly.pdbx_seq_one_letter_code
_entity_poly.pdbx_strand_id
1 'polypeptide(L)'
;MSRGLGDVYKRQVGMFSEHTQTKTAPVTTSSPAAEESQPYVFYYKDGQAVNWEDVTDAWAAEAGIQKRYALTDAERLEIAQVLTAEAGGEPFAGKIAVAQCILQTCEDEGIRPDEVLRVYAYSKRRPEPTQEALEAVQDVFDFGIVATTEPVKYFYAPALTDSEWHESQIYVMTINGHRFFKEATE
;
A
#
# COMPACT_ATOMS: atom_id res chain seq x y z
N MET A 1 13.66 27.69 -0.06
CA MET A 1 13.36 26.83 -1.20
C MET A 1 13.33 25.40 -0.69
N SER A 2 12.14 24.91 -0.35
CA SER A 2 11.94 23.55 0.15
C SER A 2 12.19 22.59 -1.01
N ARG A 3 13.24 21.79 -0.96
CA ARG A 3 13.38 20.63 -1.82
C ARG A 3 12.42 19.59 -1.26
N GLY A 4 11.28 19.42 -1.93
CA GLY A 4 10.25 18.53 -1.48
C GLY A 4 10.77 17.09 -1.35
N LEU A 5 10.30 16.38 -0.33
CA LEU A 5 10.52 14.95 -0.07
C LEU A 5 10.41 14.07 -1.32
N GLY A 6 9.58 14.46 -2.29
CA GLY A 6 9.45 13.79 -3.57
C GLY A 6 10.73 13.66 -4.40
N ASP A 7 11.69 14.57 -4.25
CA ASP A 7 12.94 14.50 -5.02
C ASP A 7 13.95 13.50 -4.43
N VAL A 8 13.91 13.27 -3.13
CA VAL A 8 14.75 12.27 -2.46
C VAL A 8 14.21 10.87 -2.76
N TYR A 9 12.89 10.69 -2.69
CA TYR A 9 12.22 9.44 -3.00
C TYR A 9 12.43 9.02 -4.47
N LYS A 10 12.32 9.96 -5.42
CA LYS A 10 12.56 9.72 -6.85
C LYS A 10 13.95 9.19 -7.18
N ARG A 11 14.97 9.56 -6.40
CA ARG A 11 16.36 9.11 -6.63
C ARG A 11 16.59 7.66 -6.21
N GLN A 12 15.85 7.16 -5.22
CA GLN A 12 16.05 5.81 -4.68
C GLN A 12 15.23 4.74 -5.41
N VAL A 13 14.03 5.06 -5.87
CA VAL A 13 13.16 4.10 -6.56
C VAL A 13 13.53 3.94 -8.05
N GLY A 14 14.22 4.92 -8.65
CA GLY A 14 14.68 4.86 -10.05
C GLY A 14 15.71 3.77 -10.37
N MET A 15 16.18 3.00 -9.37
CA MET A 15 17.12 1.88 -9.58
C MET A 15 16.47 0.52 -9.87
N PHE A 16 15.13 0.45 -9.96
CA PHE A 16 14.41 -0.81 -10.18
C PHE A 16 14.19 -1.18 -11.64
N SER A 17 14.82 -0.52 -12.59
CA SER A 17 14.72 -0.88 -14.00
C SER A 17 15.94 -1.72 -14.42
N GLU A 18 15.65 -2.95 -14.81
CA GLU A 18 16.52 -3.88 -15.57
C GLU A 18 17.56 -4.67 -14.78
N HIS A 19 17.15 -5.82 -14.24
CA HIS A 19 18.02 -7.01 -14.28
C HIS A 19 17.18 -8.27 -14.54
N THR A 20 17.03 -8.60 -15.82
CA THR A 20 16.67 -9.93 -16.27
C THR A 20 17.95 -10.78 -16.22
N GLN A 21 18.11 -11.61 -15.21
CA GLN A 21 19.02 -12.76 -15.29
C GLN A 21 18.31 -14.02 -14.84
N THR A 22 17.99 -14.83 -15.83
CA THR A 22 17.67 -16.25 -15.69
C THR A 22 18.83 -16.98 -15.02
N LYS A 23 18.63 -17.48 -13.82
CA LYS A 23 19.47 -18.48 -13.21
C LYS A 23 18.61 -19.59 -12.63
N THR A 24 18.51 -20.66 -13.39
CA THR A 24 17.99 -21.96 -12.94
C THR A 24 18.89 -22.52 -11.84
N ALA A 25 18.31 -22.77 -10.67
CA ALA A 25 18.91 -23.57 -9.62
C ALA A 25 17.86 -24.55 -9.05
N PRO A 26 18.29 -25.71 -8.52
CA PRO A 26 17.46 -26.90 -8.42
C PRO A 26 16.44 -26.81 -7.29
N VAL A 27 15.27 -27.38 -7.59
CA VAL A 27 14.14 -27.60 -6.67
C VAL A 27 14.58 -28.48 -5.51
N THR A 28 14.63 -27.91 -4.31
CA THR A 28 14.60 -28.67 -3.07
C THR A 28 13.26 -28.39 -2.42
N THR A 29 12.37 -29.36 -2.50
CA THR A 29 11.10 -29.41 -1.81
C THR A 29 11.32 -29.49 -0.31
N SER A 30 11.17 -28.39 0.39
CA SER A 30 10.76 -28.36 1.80
C SER A 30 9.72 -27.25 1.90
N SER A 31 8.45 -27.68 1.94
CA SER A 31 7.32 -26.84 2.31
C SER A 31 7.58 -26.31 3.71
N PRO A 32 7.74 -24.99 3.92
CA PRO A 32 7.64 -24.47 5.26
C PRO A 32 6.20 -24.70 5.73
N ALA A 33 6.06 -25.25 6.95
CA ALA A 33 4.78 -25.32 7.64
C ALA A 33 4.12 -23.94 7.54
N ALA A 34 2.84 -23.92 7.19
CA ALA A 34 2.03 -22.72 7.23
C ALA A 34 2.15 -22.15 8.65
N GLU A 35 2.90 -21.07 8.83
CA GLU A 35 2.71 -20.20 9.97
C GLU A 35 1.25 -19.77 9.90
N GLU A 36 0.47 -20.15 10.92
CA GLU A 36 -0.85 -19.60 11.14
C GLU A 36 -0.66 -18.08 11.23
N SER A 37 -0.87 -17.40 10.14
CA SER A 37 -0.82 -15.93 10.10
C SER A 37 -1.87 -15.43 11.08
N GLN A 38 -1.42 -14.73 12.13
CA GLN A 38 -2.33 -14.02 13.03
C GLN A 38 -3.27 -13.17 12.17
N PRO A 39 -4.58 -13.22 12.40
CA PRO A 39 -5.51 -12.44 11.61
C PRO A 39 -5.15 -10.96 11.77
N TYR A 40 -4.92 -10.29 10.64
CA TYR A 40 -4.70 -8.85 10.65
C TYR A 40 -5.96 -8.15 11.12
N VAL A 41 -5.79 -7.17 12.01
CA VAL A 41 -6.89 -6.33 12.48
C VAL A 41 -6.93 -5.09 11.62
N PHE A 42 -8.11 -4.78 11.09
CA PHE A 42 -8.36 -3.55 10.35
C PHE A 42 -9.07 -2.53 11.24
N TYR A 43 -8.95 -1.27 10.89
CA TYR A 43 -9.50 -0.19 11.67
C TYR A 43 -10.24 0.81 10.78
N TYR A 44 -11.26 1.45 11.32
CA TYR A 44 -11.71 2.74 10.80
C TYR A 44 -10.72 3.84 11.15
N LYS A 45 -10.81 4.95 10.42
CA LYS A 45 -9.99 6.13 10.66
C LYS A 45 -10.06 6.65 12.11
N ASP A 46 -11.19 6.45 12.79
CA ASP A 46 -11.40 6.82 14.18
C ASP A 46 -10.77 5.83 15.19
N GLY A 47 -10.13 4.76 14.70
CA GLY A 47 -9.47 3.75 15.50
C GLY A 47 -10.37 2.60 15.95
N GLN A 48 -11.65 2.55 15.55
CA GLN A 48 -12.51 1.42 15.84
C GLN A 48 -12.06 0.19 15.02
N ALA A 49 -11.81 -0.93 15.71
CA ALA A 49 -11.47 -2.19 15.05
C ALA A 49 -12.64 -2.72 14.22
N VAL A 50 -12.32 -3.26 13.04
CA VAL A 50 -13.29 -3.78 12.08
C VAL A 50 -12.96 -5.24 11.79
N ASN A 51 -13.97 -6.12 11.81
CA ASN A 51 -13.84 -7.45 11.28
C ASN A 51 -13.96 -7.40 9.75
N TRP A 52 -12.90 -7.79 9.07
CA TRP A 52 -12.85 -7.79 7.60
C TRP A 52 -14.03 -8.53 6.95
N GLU A 53 -14.44 -9.65 7.52
CA GLU A 53 -15.53 -10.48 6.96
C GLU A 53 -16.88 -9.75 6.95
N ASP A 54 -17.03 -8.72 7.76
CA ASP A 54 -18.27 -7.93 7.85
C ASP A 54 -18.27 -6.74 6.88
N VAL A 55 -17.12 -6.41 6.27
CA VAL A 55 -17.00 -5.23 5.37
C VAL A 55 -17.57 -5.56 4.00
N THR A 56 -18.80 -5.15 3.78
CA THR A 56 -19.54 -5.33 2.52
C THR A 56 -20.26 -4.04 2.14
N ASP A 57 -20.63 -3.89 0.86
CA ASP A 57 -21.45 -2.76 0.39
C ASP A 57 -22.77 -2.65 1.15
N ALA A 58 -23.39 -3.77 1.48
CA ALA A 58 -24.64 -3.80 2.25
C ALA A 58 -24.44 -3.28 3.66
N TRP A 59 -23.37 -3.71 4.31
CA TRP A 59 -22.97 -3.24 5.63
C TRP A 59 -22.64 -1.73 5.62
N ALA A 60 -21.86 -1.24 4.64
CA ALA A 60 -21.54 0.17 4.54
C ALA A 60 -22.78 1.05 4.33
N ALA A 61 -23.74 0.58 3.53
CA ALA A 61 -25.00 1.26 3.31
C ALA A 61 -25.87 1.29 4.59
N GLU A 62 -25.94 0.18 5.32
CA GLU A 62 -26.67 0.07 6.58
C GLU A 62 -26.06 0.95 7.67
N ALA A 63 -24.73 0.99 7.75
CA ALA A 63 -23.97 1.84 8.67
C ALA A 63 -23.99 3.33 8.28
N GLY A 64 -24.52 3.69 7.11
CA GLY A 64 -24.55 5.06 6.60
C GLY A 64 -23.16 5.62 6.28
N ILE A 65 -22.21 4.76 5.94
CA ILE A 65 -20.84 5.16 5.64
C ILE A 65 -20.80 5.97 4.35
N GLN A 66 -20.25 7.17 4.46
CA GLN A 66 -19.99 8.02 3.29
C GLN A 66 -18.58 7.80 2.76
N LYS A 67 -18.42 7.92 1.44
CA LYS A 67 -17.10 7.79 0.80
C LYS A 67 -16.10 8.73 1.46
N ARG A 68 -14.98 8.15 1.92
CA ARG A 68 -13.91 8.92 2.56
C ARG A 68 -13.19 9.82 1.56
N TYR A 69 -12.98 9.32 0.33
CA TYR A 69 -12.26 10.04 -0.71
C TYR A 69 -12.90 9.77 -2.08
N ALA A 70 -13.28 10.83 -2.78
CA ALA A 70 -13.94 10.69 -4.08
C ALA A 70 -12.91 10.41 -5.18
N LEU A 71 -12.92 9.18 -5.69
CA LEU A 71 -12.14 8.76 -6.86
C LEU A 71 -12.99 8.81 -8.13
N THR A 72 -12.38 9.17 -9.24
CA THR A 72 -12.89 8.85 -10.58
C THR A 72 -12.68 7.36 -10.89
N ASP A 73 -13.40 6.82 -11.86
CA ASP A 73 -13.22 5.43 -12.29
C ASP A 73 -11.80 5.17 -12.83
N ALA A 74 -11.21 6.17 -13.50
CA ALA A 74 -9.84 6.09 -14.01
C ALA A 74 -8.81 6.00 -12.86
N GLU A 75 -8.94 6.82 -11.83
CA GLU A 75 -8.06 6.79 -10.66
C GLU A 75 -8.22 5.47 -9.89
N ARG A 76 -9.46 5.00 -9.73
CA ARG A 76 -9.73 3.71 -9.10
C ARG A 76 -9.03 2.56 -9.81
N LEU A 77 -9.15 2.51 -11.13
CA LEU A 77 -8.48 1.52 -11.96
C LEU A 77 -6.96 1.63 -11.84
N GLU A 78 -6.41 2.85 -11.93
CA GLU A 78 -4.96 3.07 -11.88
C GLU A 78 -4.37 2.66 -10.53
N ILE A 79 -5.01 3.03 -9.41
CA ILE A 79 -4.57 2.61 -8.08
C ILE A 79 -4.61 1.08 -7.97
N ALA A 80 -5.67 0.42 -8.40
CA ALA A 80 -5.78 -1.05 -8.34
C ALA A 80 -4.69 -1.75 -9.19
N GLN A 81 -4.36 -1.20 -10.35
CA GLN A 81 -3.25 -1.68 -11.18
C GLN A 81 -1.89 -1.53 -10.46
N VAL A 82 -1.69 -0.39 -9.78
CA VAL A 82 -0.48 -0.15 -8.99
C VAL A 82 -0.41 -1.10 -7.80
N LEU A 83 -1.50 -1.30 -7.05
CA LEU A 83 -1.55 -2.27 -5.96
C LEU A 83 -1.22 -3.69 -6.43
N THR A 84 -1.73 -4.07 -7.61
CA THR A 84 -1.41 -5.37 -8.22
C THR A 84 0.08 -5.49 -8.57
N ALA A 85 0.70 -4.39 -9.03
CA ALA A 85 2.12 -4.37 -9.38
C ALA A 85 3.06 -4.34 -8.17
N GLU A 86 2.71 -3.59 -7.12
CA GLU A 86 3.53 -3.36 -5.93
C GLU A 86 3.31 -4.45 -4.86
N ALA A 87 2.06 -4.83 -4.65
CA ALA A 87 1.64 -5.69 -3.55
C ALA A 87 0.93 -6.98 -4.03
N GLY A 88 1.17 -7.41 -5.27
CA GLY A 88 0.50 -8.59 -5.83
C GLY A 88 0.78 -9.88 -5.06
N GLY A 89 1.98 -10.02 -4.49
CA GLY A 89 2.37 -11.15 -3.64
C GLY A 89 2.09 -10.97 -2.15
N GLU A 90 1.60 -9.81 -1.74
CA GLU A 90 1.28 -9.53 -0.35
C GLU A 90 -0.10 -10.08 0.03
N PRO A 91 -0.33 -10.41 1.32
CA PRO A 91 -1.67 -10.68 1.84
C PRO A 91 -2.56 -9.45 1.66
N PHE A 92 -3.87 -9.64 1.79
CA PHE A 92 -4.83 -8.54 1.62
C PHE A 92 -4.50 -7.31 2.49
N ALA A 93 -4.06 -7.52 3.74
CA ALA A 93 -3.62 -6.45 4.63
C ALA A 93 -2.45 -5.62 4.05
N GLY A 94 -1.53 -6.24 3.31
CA GLY A 94 -0.46 -5.51 2.62
C GLY A 94 -0.99 -4.62 1.50
N LYS A 95 -2.01 -5.06 0.77
CA LYS A 95 -2.69 -4.25 -0.26
C LYS A 95 -3.42 -3.05 0.38
N ILE A 96 -4.14 -3.27 1.49
CA ILE A 96 -4.76 -2.19 2.28
C ILE A 96 -3.71 -1.18 2.74
N ALA A 97 -2.57 -1.63 3.29
CA ALA A 97 -1.52 -0.75 3.78
C ALA A 97 -0.89 0.11 2.67
N VAL A 98 -0.64 -0.47 1.48
CA VAL A 98 -0.16 0.31 0.32
C VAL A 98 -1.22 1.31 -0.17
N ALA A 99 -2.49 0.91 -0.25
CA ALA A 99 -3.59 1.83 -0.58
C ALA A 99 -3.71 2.97 0.45
N GLN A 100 -3.53 2.65 1.75
CA GLN A 100 -3.50 3.63 2.83
C GLN A 100 -2.36 4.65 2.66
N CYS A 101 -1.15 4.22 2.25
CA CYS A 101 -0.04 5.15 1.96
C CYS A 101 -0.42 6.14 0.86
N ILE A 102 -1.07 5.68 -0.21
CA ILE A 102 -1.52 6.56 -1.30
C ILE A 102 -2.56 7.56 -0.78
N LEU A 103 -3.58 7.08 -0.06
CA LEU A 103 -4.63 7.94 0.49
C LEU A 103 -4.07 8.96 1.50
N GLN A 104 -3.20 8.53 2.42
CA GLN A 104 -2.58 9.41 3.41
C GLN A 104 -1.82 10.55 2.71
N THR A 105 -1.06 10.21 1.66
CA THR A 105 -0.32 11.23 0.89
C THR A 105 -1.26 12.19 0.16
N CYS A 106 -2.37 11.69 -0.42
CA CYS A 106 -3.39 12.55 -1.03
C CYS A 106 -3.97 13.55 -0.03
N GLU A 107 -4.28 13.08 1.19
CA GLU A 107 -4.87 13.91 2.25
C GLU A 107 -3.86 14.94 2.79
N ASP A 108 -2.61 14.54 3.05
CA ASP A 108 -1.59 15.41 3.65
C ASP A 108 -1.11 16.50 2.69
N GLU A 109 -0.95 16.16 1.42
CA GLU A 109 -0.38 17.06 0.42
C GLU A 109 -1.44 17.77 -0.44
N GLY A 110 -2.69 17.35 -0.35
CA GLY A 110 -3.79 17.94 -1.13
C GLY A 110 -3.66 17.69 -2.63
N ILE A 111 -2.99 16.60 -3.03
CA ILE A 111 -2.79 16.21 -4.44
C ILE A 111 -3.63 14.99 -4.81
N ARG A 112 -3.85 14.81 -6.13
CA ARG A 112 -4.63 13.69 -6.63
C ARG A 112 -3.80 12.40 -6.69
N PRO A 113 -4.46 11.21 -6.69
CA PRO A 113 -3.77 9.92 -6.72
C PRO A 113 -2.77 9.77 -7.87
N ASP A 114 -3.11 10.21 -9.08
CA ASP A 114 -2.22 10.15 -10.25
C ASP A 114 -0.92 10.94 -10.00
N GLU A 115 -1.00 12.07 -9.33
CA GLU A 115 0.16 12.85 -8.93
C GLU A 115 0.96 12.16 -7.85
N VAL A 116 0.32 11.57 -6.82
CA VAL A 116 0.98 10.75 -5.80
C VAL A 116 1.77 9.62 -6.45
N LEU A 117 1.13 8.84 -7.32
CA LEU A 117 1.76 7.69 -7.99
C LEU A 117 2.98 8.12 -8.81
N ARG A 118 2.93 9.29 -9.41
CA ARG A 118 4.04 9.85 -10.20
C ARG A 118 5.16 10.41 -9.31
N VAL A 119 4.82 11.20 -8.30
CA VAL A 119 5.78 11.92 -7.43
C VAL A 119 6.54 10.95 -6.54
N TYR A 120 5.84 9.96 -5.98
CA TYR A 120 6.41 8.96 -5.08
C TYR A 120 6.93 7.72 -5.80
N ALA A 121 7.05 7.81 -7.14
CA ALA A 121 7.68 6.83 -8.01
C ALA A 121 7.13 5.39 -7.86
N TYR A 122 5.82 5.26 -7.65
CA TYR A 122 5.15 3.97 -7.72
C TYR A 122 5.39 3.28 -9.07
N SER A 123 5.24 1.97 -9.12
CA SER A 123 5.42 1.18 -10.34
C SER A 123 4.71 1.81 -11.54
N LYS A 124 5.41 1.87 -12.66
CA LYS A 124 4.83 2.29 -13.95
C LYS A 124 4.08 1.14 -14.65
N ARG A 125 4.20 -0.07 -14.11
CA ARG A 125 3.48 -1.24 -14.63
C ARG A 125 1.99 -1.06 -14.37
N ARG A 126 1.17 -1.43 -15.36
CA ARG A 126 -0.30 -1.39 -15.28
C ARG A 126 -0.86 -2.75 -15.68
N PRO A 127 -0.64 -3.80 -14.85
CA PRO A 127 -1.23 -5.12 -15.09
C PRO A 127 -2.76 -5.03 -14.97
N GLU A 128 -3.44 -6.08 -15.43
CA GLU A 128 -4.86 -6.27 -15.10
C GLU A 128 -5.00 -6.33 -13.57
N PRO A 129 -5.87 -5.53 -12.96
CA PRO A 129 -6.01 -5.50 -11.52
C PRO A 129 -6.61 -6.81 -11.00
N THR A 130 -6.06 -7.30 -9.89
CA THR A 130 -6.68 -8.43 -9.18
C THR A 130 -7.95 -7.99 -8.46
N GLN A 131 -8.84 -8.94 -8.19
CA GLN A 131 -10.07 -8.67 -7.42
C GLN A 131 -9.73 -8.08 -6.04
N GLU A 132 -8.76 -8.65 -5.34
CA GLU A 132 -8.30 -8.14 -4.04
C GLU A 132 -7.76 -6.70 -4.11
N ALA A 133 -7.10 -6.33 -5.22
CA ALA A 133 -6.63 -4.95 -5.39
C ALA A 133 -7.80 -3.97 -5.58
N LEU A 134 -8.83 -4.37 -6.32
CA LEU A 134 -10.07 -3.57 -6.48
C LEU A 134 -10.80 -3.41 -5.14
N GLU A 135 -10.92 -4.49 -4.38
CA GLU A 135 -11.53 -4.48 -3.04
C GLU A 135 -10.73 -3.58 -2.08
N ALA A 136 -9.39 -3.70 -2.07
CA ALA A 136 -8.55 -2.84 -1.23
C ALA A 136 -8.71 -1.35 -1.55
N VAL A 137 -8.86 -0.98 -2.83
CA VAL A 137 -9.17 0.42 -3.21
C VAL A 137 -10.52 0.85 -2.67
N GLN A 138 -11.55 0.01 -2.81
CA GLN A 138 -12.88 0.31 -2.30
C GLN A 138 -12.85 0.49 -0.79
N ASP A 139 -12.25 -0.44 -0.06
CA ASP A 139 -12.23 -0.41 1.39
C ASP A 139 -11.54 0.83 1.93
N VAL A 140 -10.37 1.17 1.38
CA VAL A 140 -9.59 2.31 1.86
C VAL A 140 -10.24 3.63 1.45
N PHE A 141 -10.60 3.80 0.18
CA PHE A 141 -11.06 5.08 -0.34
C PHE A 141 -12.56 5.32 -0.18
N ASP A 142 -13.37 4.27 -0.22
CA ASP A 142 -14.81 4.43 -0.01
C ASP A 142 -15.17 4.25 1.48
N PHE A 143 -14.71 3.18 2.12
CA PHE A 143 -15.15 2.85 3.49
C PHE A 143 -14.20 3.39 4.58
N GLY A 144 -13.01 3.82 4.23
CA GLY A 144 -12.03 4.34 5.20
C GLY A 144 -11.40 3.26 6.07
N ILE A 145 -11.37 2.01 5.58
CA ILE A 145 -10.69 0.89 6.25
C ILE A 145 -9.19 1.06 6.11
N VAL A 146 -8.45 0.87 7.18
CA VAL A 146 -6.99 1.04 7.24
C VAL A 146 -6.33 -0.16 7.93
N ALA A 147 -5.10 -0.45 7.57
CA ALA A 147 -4.30 -1.50 8.22
C ALA A 147 -3.72 -1.06 9.56
N THR A 148 -3.62 0.24 9.79
CA THR A 148 -3.14 0.84 11.04
C THR A 148 -3.74 2.22 11.22
N THR A 149 -3.92 2.64 12.47
CA THR A 149 -4.34 4.01 12.80
C THR A 149 -3.22 5.04 12.67
N GLU A 150 -1.98 4.58 12.48
CA GLU A 150 -0.82 5.44 12.25
C GLU A 150 -0.83 5.99 10.81
N PRO A 151 -0.41 7.25 10.58
CA PRO A 151 -0.43 7.87 9.26
C PRO A 151 0.73 7.40 8.37
N VAL A 152 0.68 6.13 7.93
CA VAL A 152 1.73 5.56 7.07
C VAL A 152 1.73 6.22 5.69
N LYS A 153 2.92 6.63 5.22
CA LYS A 153 3.13 7.29 3.92
C LYS A 153 4.10 6.55 3.02
N TYR A 154 5.03 5.80 3.61
CA TYR A 154 6.14 5.20 2.88
C TYR A 154 6.22 3.70 3.17
N PHE A 155 6.69 2.95 2.18
CA PHE A 155 6.98 1.53 2.35
C PHE A 155 8.10 1.09 1.40
N TYR A 156 8.79 0.02 1.75
CA TYR A 156 9.69 -0.68 0.85
C TYR A 156 9.85 -2.14 1.25
N ALA A 157 10.39 -2.97 0.35
CA ALA A 157 10.67 -4.38 0.57
C ALA A 157 12.17 -4.59 0.83
N PRO A 158 12.62 -4.82 2.08
CA PRO A 158 14.04 -5.00 2.43
C PRO A 158 14.72 -6.17 1.69
N ALA A 159 13.95 -7.19 1.33
CA ALA A 159 14.47 -8.33 0.56
C ALA A 159 14.88 -7.96 -0.88
N LEU A 160 14.39 -6.83 -1.41
CA LEU A 160 14.64 -6.38 -2.78
C LEU A 160 15.64 -5.23 -2.86
N THR A 161 15.73 -4.41 -1.81
CA THR A 161 16.62 -3.23 -1.78
C THR A 161 16.93 -2.80 -0.36
N ASP A 162 18.08 -2.18 -0.19
CA ASP A 162 18.40 -1.41 1.02
C ASP A 162 17.99 0.04 0.81
N SER A 163 17.40 0.67 1.82
CA SER A 163 16.99 2.06 1.75
C SER A 163 17.21 2.78 3.06
N GLU A 164 18.39 3.42 3.17
CA GLU A 164 18.73 4.26 4.33
C GLU A 164 17.73 5.40 4.52
N TRP A 165 17.17 5.90 3.43
CA TRP A 165 16.17 6.96 3.50
C TRP A 165 14.87 6.47 4.18
N HIS A 166 14.36 5.30 3.82
CA HIS A 166 13.18 4.75 4.51
C HIS A 166 13.49 4.45 5.98
N GLU A 167 14.68 3.91 6.25
CA GLU A 167 15.10 3.62 7.64
C GLU A 167 15.34 4.87 8.49
N SER A 168 15.49 6.05 7.87
CA SER A 168 15.50 7.33 8.58
C SER A 168 14.11 7.85 8.94
N GLN A 169 13.04 7.26 8.39
CA GLN A 169 11.66 7.57 8.74
C GLN A 169 11.22 6.80 10.00
N ILE A 170 10.06 7.15 10.56
CA ILE A 170 9.55 6.46 11.73
C ILE A 170 8.91 5.14 11.31
N TYR A 171 9.52 4.02 11.71
CA TYR A 171 8.97 2.69 11.47
C TYR A 171 7.64 2.49 12.20
N VAL A 172 6.67 1.88 11.53
CA VAL A 172 5.34 1.58 12.08
C VAL A 172 5.10 0.08 12.16
N MET A 173 5.20 -0.63 11.05
CA MET A 173 4.89 -2.06 11.00
C MET A 173 5.56 -2.76 9.83
N THR A 174 5.55 -4.09 9.87
CA THR A 174 5.87 -4.96 8.75
C THR A 174 4.67 -5.84 8.44
N ILE A 175 4.32 -5.95 7.17
CA ILE A 175 3.35 -6.91 6.66
C ILE A 175 4.06 -7.73 5.60
N ASN A 176 4.20 -9.04 5.86
CA ASN A 176 4.91 -9.98 5.00
C ASN A 176 6.27 -9.42 4.52
N GLY A 177 6.41 -9.05 3.25
CA GLY A 177 7.66 -8.55 2.65
C GLY A 177 7.88 -7.04 2.73
N HIS A 178 6.90 -6.27 3.16
CA HIS A 178 6.94 -4.81 3.16
C HIS A 178 7.06 -4.23 4.57
N ARG A 179 7.96 -3.24 4.72
CA ARG A 179 8.05 -2.39 5.91
C ARG A 179 7.38 -1.05 5.63
N PHE A 180 6.59 -0.58 6.58
CA PHE A 180 5.80 0.65 6.48
C PHE A 180 6.26 1.69 7.49
N PHE A 181 6.26 2.95 7.06
CA PHE A 181 6.80 4.08 7.81
C PHE A 181 5.86 5.27 7.73
N LYS A 182 5.88 6.09 8.76
CA LYS A 182 5.33 7.45 8.74
C LYS A 182 6.46 8.46 8.66
N GLU A 183 6.12 9.67 8.24
CA GLU A 183 7.06 10.77 8.11
C GLU A 183 7.72 11.11 9.45
N ALA A 184 9.06 11.24 9.44
CA ALA A 184 9.77 11.80 10.58
C ALA A 184 9.49 13.30 10.64
N THR A 185 8.85 13.74 11.73
CA THR A 185 8.69 15.18 12.01
C THR A 185 10.07 15.79 12.33
N GLU A 186 10.43 16.87 11.64
CA GLU A 186 11.63 17.66 11.95
C GLU A 186 11.57 18.28 13.37
#